data_11b8f28053dbba3eb066adb11042ac03
#
_entry.id   11b8f28053dbba3eb066adb11042ac03
#
_cell.length_a   1.000
_cell.length_b   1.000
_cell.length_c   1.000
_cell.angle_alpha   90.00
_cell.angle_beta   90.00
_cell.angle_gamma   90.00
#
_symmetry.space_group_name_H-M   'P 1'
#
loop_
_entity.id
_entity.type
_entity.pdbx_description
1 polymer ?
#
loop_
_entity_poly.entity_id
_entity_poly.type
_entity_poly.pdbx_seq_one_letter_code
_entity_poly.pdbx_strand_id
1 'polypeptide(L)'
;MNKVKRKKIMHSQVALQIAVFILCALVVYPFLTLIIKSFKDYEQEVYSPITFTFPLHFENYEIAWLYVKNSIFNSFFVSISISVMCVLLSAMGGYAFSRFSFKGKEIVYSLTVALMMMPSILILTSKYVLVSVTFKMYDSFLGVIVPQAAGLVPFGIMLLRGYFDSLPKGLLEAAEIDGANSAVQFIKITVPLSIPMVMTLFLMNFMTSWNDYLWPLMILHDEAKFTISVNLQSFTDYFYKMNQYYAPALAGYVIVSLPILVLFGFTSKQFIQGMTAGAFKM
;
A
#
# COMPACT_ATOMS: atom_id res chain seq x y z
N MET A 1 -3.88 35.57 31.53
CA MET A 1 -4.43 34.20 31.38
C MET A 1 -4.31 33.51 32.73
N ASN A 2 -5.45 33.23 33.41
CA ASN A 2 -5.52 32.80 34.83
C ASN A 2 -4.73 31.49 35.06
N LYS A 3 -3.97 31.40 36.16
CA LYS A 3 -3.24 30.19 36.62
C LYS A 3 -4.08 28.90 36.61
N VAL A 4 -5.38 29.03 36.92
CA VAL A 4 -6.36 27.93 36.92
C VAL A 4 -6.62 27.39 35.50
N LYS A 5 -6.73 28.27 34.51
CA LYS A 5 -6.91 27.87 33.09
C LYS A 5 -5.69 27.14 32.53
N ARG A 6 -4.50 27.59 32.92
CA ARG A 6 -3.22 26.99 32.53
C ARG A 6 -3.04 25.58 33.14
N LYS A 7 -3.45 25.40 34.40
CA LYS A 7 -3.39 24.11 35.11
C LYS A 7 -4.38 23.10 34.50
N LYS A 8 -5.60 23.53 34.14
CA LYS A 8 -6.62 22.68 33.50
C LYS A 8 -6.22 22.24 32.09
N ILE A 9 -5.58 23.12 31.31
CA ILE A 9 -5.01 22.81 29.98
C ILE A 9 -3.86 21.79 30.12
N MET A 10 -3.00 21.96 31.11
CA MET A 10 -1.87 21.06 31.37
C MET A 10 -2.33 19.66 31.77
N HIS A 11 -3.36 19.51 32.62
CA HIS A 11 -3.95 18.20 32.95
C HIS A 11 -4.60 17.52 31.75
N SER A 12 -5.29 18.28 30.90
CA SER A 12 -5.88 17.78 29.67
C SER A 12 -4.82 17.29 28.68
N GLN A 13 -3.69 17.99 28.56
CA GLN A 13 -2.57 17.57 27.70
C GLN A 13 -1.86 16.30 28.22
N VAL A 14 -1.68 16.20 29.54
CA VAL A 14 -1.11 14.99 30.16
C VAL A 14 -2.02 13.79 29.97
N ALA A 15 -3.32 13.96 30.19
CA ALA A 15 -4.29 12.88 29.94
C ALA A 15 -4.29 12.41 28.47
N LEU A 16 -4.21 13.37 27.52
CA LEU A 16 -4.09 13.05 26.10
C LEU A 16 -2.80 12.29 25.78
N GLN A 17 -1.66 12.73 26.35
CA GLN A 17 -0.38 12.04 26.15
C GLN A 17 -0.40 10.61 26.70
N ILE A 18 -1.01 10.40 27.88
CA ILE A 18 -1.19 9.07 28.45
C ILE A 18 -2.07 8.20 27.54
N ALA A 19 -3.18 8.74 27.07
CA ALA A 19 -4.07 8.01 26.16
C ALA A 19 -3.37 7.62 24.86
N VAL A 20 -2.61 8.53 24.26
CA VAL A 20 -1.80 8.25 23.05
C VAL A 20 -0.74 7.19 23.34
N PHE A 21 -0.05 7.27 24.48
CA PHE A 21 0.94 6.26 24.87
C PHE A 21 0.33 4.86 25.03
N ILE A 22 -0.84 4.76 25.69
CA ILE A 22 -1.55 3.50 25.83
C ILE A 22 -1.96 2.94 24.46
N LEU A 23 -2.49 3.79 23.58
CA LEU A 23 -2.84 3.37 22.21
C LEU A 23 -1.61 2.88 21.44
N CYS A 24 -0.48 3.58 21.53
CA CYS A 24 0.76 3.14 20.91
C CYS A 24 1.23 1.79 21.46
N ALA A 25 1.18 1.61 22.79
CA ALA A 25 1.56 0.35 23.44
C ALA A 25 0.66 -0.81 22.97
N LEU A 26 -0.66 -0.60 22.88
CA LEU A 26 -1.60 -1.59 22.38
C LEU A 26 -1.34 -1.98 20.90
N VAL A 27 -0.98 -1.00 20.06
CA VAL A 27 -0.65 -1.25 18.65
C VAL A 27 0.68 -1.99 18.51
N VAL A 28 1.69 -1.68 19.33
CA VAL A 28 3.02 -2.30 19.27
C VAL A 28 3.03 -3.71 19.87
N TYR A 29 2.15 -3.98 20.84
CA TYR A 29 2.10 -5.26 21.57
C TYR A 29 2.00 -6.50 20.65
N PRO A 30 1.10 -6.60 19.65
CA PRO A 30 1.05 -7.77 18.77
C PRO A 30 2.33 -7.96 17.94
N PHE A 31 3.03 -6.88 17.56
CA PHE A 31 4.30 -7.00 16.86
C PHE A 31 5.42 -7.52 17.77
N LEU A 32 5.45 -7.09 19.04
CA LEU A 32 6.39 -7.63 20.02
C LEU A 32 6.15 -9.12 20.26
N THR A 33 4.89 -9.53 20.41
CA THR A 33 4.56 -10.96 20.59
C THR A 33 4.90 -11.78 19.35
N LEU A 34 4.70 -11.25 18.15
CA LEU A 34 5.12 -11.87 16.90
C LEU A 34 6.63 -12.12 16.89
N ILE A 35 7.43 -11.10 17.21
CA ILE A 35 8.89 -11.20 17.24
C ILE A 35 9.35 -12.18 18.33
N ILE A 36 8.79 -12.11 19.54
CA ILE A 36 9.16 -13.02 20.63
C ILE A 36 8.87 -14.48 20.23
N LYS A 37 7.71 -14.76 19.69
CA LYS A 37 7.29 -16.10 19.28
C LYS A 37 8.10 -16.64 18.10
N SER A 38 8.59 -15.79 17.20
CA SER A 38 9.38 -16.24 16.05
C SER A 38 10.73 -16.85 16.42
N PHE A 39 11.23 -16.61 17.64
CA PHE A 39 12.48 -17.16 18.15
C PHE A 39 12.30 -18.39 19.05
N LYS A 40 11.09 -18.92 19.18
CA LYS A 40 10.80 -20.06 20.08
C LYS A 40 10.87 -21.39 19.35
N ASP A 41 11.08 -22.46 20.11
CA ASP A 41 10.75 -23.82 19.72
C ASP A 41 9.32 -24.19 20.16
N TYR A 42 8.91 -25.42 19.89
CA TYR A 42 7.58 -25.91 20.20
C TYR A 42 7.31 -25.92 21.72
N GLU A 43 8.27 -26.39 22.54
CA GLU A 43 8.11 -26.45 23.98
C GLU A 43 8.00 -25.07 24.62
N GLN A 44 8.86 -24.15 24.19
CA GLN A 44 8.82 -22.75 24.63
C GLN A 44 7.51 -22.06 24.23
N GLU A 45 6.95 -22.37 23.05
CA GLU A 45 5.68 -21.81 22.60
C GLU A 45 4.52 -22.33 23.47
N VAL A 46 4.52 -23.61 23.84
CA VAL A 46 3.46 -24.21 24.67
C VAL A 46 3.54 -23.77 26.13
N TYR A 47 4.73 -23.84 26.76
CA TYR A 47 4.87 -23.58 28.20
C TYR A 47 5.07 -22.11 28.57
N SER A 48 5.50 -21.29 27.63
CA SER A 48 5.83 -19.88 27.88
C SER A 48 5.46 -18.96 26.69
N PRO A 49 4.20 -18.90 26.26
CA PRO A 49 3.81 -18.33 24.96
C PRO A 49 4.09 -16.84 24.78
N ILE A 50 4.17 -16.05 25.86
CA ILE A 50 4.29 -14.59 25.81
C ILE A 50 5.65 -14.10 26.31
N THR A 51 6.29 -14.86 27.20
CA THR A 51 7.54 -14.46 27.85
C THR A 51 8.75 -14.71 26.96
N PHE A 52 9.76 -13.88 27.10
CA PHE A 52 11.03 -14.09 26.42
C PHE A 52 11.77 -15.29 27.06
N THR A 53 12.19 -16.26 26.25
CA THR A 53 12.83 -17.52 26.68
C THR A 53 14.12 -17.77 25.94
N PHE A 54 15.02 -18.54 26.52
CA PHE A 54 16.27 -19.00 25.92
C PHE A 54 16.29 -20.54 25.87
N PRO A 55 17.02 -21.15 24.90
CA PRO A 55 17.78 -20.50 23.81
C PRO A 55 16.89 -19.84 22.76
N LEU A 56 17.47 -18.93 21.96
CA LEU A 56 16.80 -18.35 20.81
C LEU A 56 17.02 -19.21 19.57
N HIS A 57 15.95 -19.54 18.85
CA HIS A 57 15.96 -20.41 17.68
C HIS A 57 16.04 -19.61 16.38
N PHE A 58 17.25 -19.27 15.96
CA PHE A 58 17.50 -18.53 14.70
C PHE A 58 17.23 -19.37 13.46
N GLU A 59 17.23 -20.69 13.57
CA GLU A 59 16.89 -21.65 12.52
C GLU A 59 15.49 -21.39 11.92
N ASN A 60 14.56 -20.84 12.70
CA ASN A 60 13.24 -20.45 12.22
C ASN A 60 13.32 -19.39 11.11
N TYR A 61 14.28 -18.48 11.22
CA TYR A 61 14.51 -17.43 10.22
C TYR A 61 15.20 -17.98 8.97
N GLU A 62 16.09 -18.96 9.10
CA GLU A 62 16.72 -19.64 7.97
C GLU A 62 15.69 -20.40 7.16
N ILE A 63 14.83 -21.17 7.83
CA ILE A 63 13.71 -21.89 7.22
C ILE A 63 12.77 -20.89 6.53
N ALA A 64 12.33 -19.85 7.22
CA ALA A 64 11.45 -18.84 6.68
C ALA A 64 12.05 -18.17 5.44
N TRP A 65 13.32 -17.76 5.49
CA TRP A 65 13.99 -17.12 4.36
C TRP A 65 14.01 -17.98 3.10
N LEU A 66 14.31 -19.28 3.24
CA LEU A 66 14.29 -20.20 2.10
C LEU A 66 12.93 -20.26 1.41
N TYR A 67 11.84 -20.17 2.16
CA TYR A 67 10.47 -20.19 1.64
C TYR A 67 10.05 -18.84 1.02
N VAL A 68 10.37 -17.73 1.67
CA VAL A 68 9.78 -16.43 1.29
C VAL A 68 10.64 -15.59 0.33
N LYS A 69 11.94 -15.87 0.18
CA LYS A 69 12.87 -15.02 -0.58
C LYS A 69 12.40 -14.73 -2.01
N ASN A 70 12.01 -15.76 -2.77
CA ASN A 70 11.56 -15.58 -4.15
C ASN A 70 10.26 -14.77 -4.23
N SER A 71 9.32 -15.05 -3.33
CA SER A 71 8.03 -14.38 -3.28
C SER A 71 8.14 -12.92 -2.86
N ILE A 72 9.15 -12.55 -2.06
CA ILE A 72 9.47 -11.15 -1.75
C ILE A 72 9.84 -10.41 -3.05
N PHE A 73 10.74 -10.97 -3.86
CA PHE A 73 11.14 -10.36 -5.15
C PHE A 73 9.96 -10.28 -6.12
N ASN A 74 9.14 -11.33 -6.22
CA ASN A 74 7.95 -11.34 -7.04
C ASN A 74 6.97 -10.22 -6.60
N SER A 75 6.73 -10.10 -5.30
CA SER A 75 5.84 -9.05 -4.77
C SER A 75 6.40 -7.65 -5.00
N PHE A 76 7.70 -7.44 -4.84
CA PHE A 76 8.31 -6.15 -5.19
C PHE A 76 8.10 -5.82 -6.67
N PHE A 77 8.40 -6.76 -7.56
CA PHE A 77 8.22 -6.56 -8.99
C PHE A 77 6.76 -6.24 -9.35
N VAL A 78 5.82 -7.03 -8.84
CA VAL A 78 4.39 -6.86 -9.10
C VAL A 78 3.89 -5.53 -8.51
N SER A 79 4.19 -5.24 -7.23
CA SER A 79 3.69 -4.05 -6.54
C SER A 79 4.28 -2.76 -7.10
N ILE A 80 5.57 -2.73 -7.46
CA ILE A 80 6.19 -1.58 -8.13
C ILE A 80 5.56 -1.37 -9.50
N SER A 81 5.40 -2.44 -10.30
CA SER A 81 4.84 -2.35 -11.63
C SER A 81 3.40 -1.82 -11.62
N ILE A 82 2.56 -2.32 -10.71
CA ILE A 82 1.19 -1.84 -10.51
C ILE A 82 1.18 -0.37 -10.10
N SER A 83 2.01 0.00 -9.11
CA SER A 83 2.05 1.36 -8.59
C SER A 83 2.52 2.36 -9.63
N VAL A 84 3.58 2.05 -10.36
CA VAL A 84 4.10 2.91 -11.44
C VAL A 84 3.07 3.06 -12.55
N MET A 85 2.49 1.94 -13.02
CA MET A 85 1.46 1.96 -14.08
C MET A 85 0.25 2.78 -13.65
N CYS A 86 -0.25 2.57 -12.43
CA CYS A 86 -1.39 3.31 -11.90
C CYS A 86 -1.07 4.80 -11.76
N VAL A 87 0.09 5.18 -11.21
CA VAL A 87 0.50 6.57 -11.04
C VAL A 87 0.60 7.28 -12.39
N LEU A 88 1.24 6.65 -13.37
CA LEU A 88 1.39 7.24 -14.71
C LEU A 88 0.04 7.51 -15.36
N LEU A 89 -0.83 6.50 -15.40
CA LEU A 89 -2.17 6.63 -16.01
C LEU A 89 -3.04 7.63 -15.24
N SER A 90 -2.97 7.60 -13.90
CA SER A 90 -3.73 8.52 -13.05
C SER A 90 -3.24 9.97 -13.17
N ALA A 91 -1.93 10.19 -13.28
CA ALA A 91 -1.37 11.53 -13.46
C ALA A 91 -1.79 12.11 -14.81
N MET A 92 -1.71 11.32 -15.89
CA MET A 92 -2.17 11.75 -17.21
C MET A 92 -3.68 12.03 -17.23
N GLY A 93 -4.50 11.13 -16.69
CA GLY A 93 -5.94 11.29 -16.61
C GLY A 93 -6.35 12.45 -15.70
N GLY A 94 -5.75 12.55 -14.50
CA GLY A 94 -5.98 13.64 -13.55
C GLY A 94 -5.62 15.01 -14.12
N TYR A 95 -4.50 15.10 -14.86
CA TYR A 95 -4.10 16.31 -15.56
C TYR A 95 -5.09 16.67 -16.68
N ALA A 96 -5.51 15.69 -17.46
CA ALA A 96 -6.49 15.91 -18.54
C ALA A 96 -7.81 16.46 -17.98
N PHE A 97 -8.33 15.85 -16.90
CA PHE A 97 -9.54 16.33 -16.24
C PHE A 97 -9.36 17.65 -15.47
N SER A 98 -8.14 18.00 -15.05
CA SER A 98 -7.87 19.28 -14.40
C SER A 98 -7.76 20.43 -15.42
N ARG A 99 -7.00 20.25 -16.50
CA ARG A 99 -6.53 21.33 -17.35
C ARG A 99 -7.30 21.53 -18.65
N PHE A 100 -7.75 20.45 -19.27
CA PHE A 100 -8.47 20.57 -20.53
C PHE A 100 -9.98 20.77 -20.32
N SER A 101 -10.59 21.55 -21.22
CA SER A 101 -12.04 21.71 -21.35
C SER A 101 -12.52 20.99 -22.61
N PHE A 102 -13.39 20.01 -22.46
CA PHE A 102 -13.99 19.28 -23.58
C PHE A 102 -15.44 18.90 -23.26
N LYS A 103 -16.25 18.71 -24.32
CA LYS A 103 -17.67 18.35 -24.18
C LYS A 103 -17.78 16.99 -23.47
N GLY A 104 -18.62 16.90 -22.46
CA GLY A 104 -18.84 15.66 -21.70
C GLY A 104 -17.79 15.35 -20.60
N LYS A 105 -16.82 16.25 -20.35
CA LYS A 105 -15.76 16.08 -19.34
C LYS A 105 -16.29 15.60 -18.01
N GLU A 106 -17.28 16.29 -17.44
CA GLU A 106 -17.80 15.95 -16.12
C GLU A 106 -18.61 14.63 -16.10
N ILE A 107 -19.25 14.28 -17.23
CA ILE A 107 -19.92 12.99 -17.37
C ILE A 107 -18.88 11.86 -17.34
N VAL A 108 -17.83 11.94 -18.16
CA VAL A 108 -16.76 10.93 -18.21
C VAL A 108 -16.06 10.82 -16.87
N TYR A 109 -15.77 11.93 -16.20
CA TYR A 109 -15.17 11.94 -14.86
C TYR A 109 -16.09 11.29 -13.84
N SER A 110 -17.39 11.65 -13.82
CA SER A 110 -18.36 11.07 -12.89
C SER A 110 -18.51 9.55 -13.11
N LEU A 111 -18.52 9.08 -14.36
CA LEU A 111 -18.52 7.65 -14.66
C LEU A 111 -17.24 6.97 -14.17
N THR A 112 -16.08 7.61 -14.35
CA THR A 112 -14.80 7.08 -13.83
C THR A 112 -14.84 6.92 -12.31
N VAL A 113 -15.36 7.92 -11.59
CA VAL A 113 -15.50 7.85 -10.13
C VAL A 113 -16.56 6.80 -9.72
N ALA A 114 -17.66 6.68 -10.48
CA ALA A 114 -18.69 5.70 -10.21
C ALA A 114 -18.17 4.25 -10.25
N LEU A 115 -17.14 3.94 -11.06
CA LEU A 115 -16.50 2.62 -11.07
C LEU A 115 -15.94 2.22 -9.70
N MET A 116 -15.52 3.19 -8.87
CA MET A 116 -15.01 2.90 -7.53
C MET A 116 -16.11 2.43 -6.56
N MET A 117 -17.38 2.74 -6.85
CA MET A 117 -18.51 2.32 -6.03
C MET A 117 -18.91 0.85 -6.26
N MET A 118 -18.38 0.24 -7.31
CA MET A 118 -18.67 -1.17 -7.60
C MET A 118 -17.86 -2.08 -6.66
N PRO A 119 -18.51 -2.94 -5.85
CA PRO A 119 -17.77 -3.90 -5.02
C PRO A 119 -16.94 -4.84 -5.89
N SER A 120 -15.62 -4.87 -5.65
CA SER A 120 -14.66 -5.64 -6.45
C SER A 120 -14.98 -7.15 -6.50
N ILE A 121 -15.60 -7.66 -5.45
CA ILE A 121 -15.99 -9.09 -5.37
C ILE A 121 -17.05 -9.47 -6.41
N LEU A 122 -17.96 -8.55 -6.78
CA LEU A 122 -19.02 -8.83 -7.76
C LEU A 122 -18.46 -9.00 -9.18
N ILE A 123 -17.37 -8.32 -9.50
CA ILE A 123 -16.75 -8.39 -10.83
C ILE A 123 -15.64 -9.44 -10.91
N LEU A 124 -15.31 -10.10 -9.80
CA LEU A 124 -14.15 -10.97 -9.68
C LEU A 124 -14.16 -12.13 -10.68
N THR A 125 -15.29 -12.85 -10.80
CA THR A 125 -15.45 -13.97 -11.73
C THR A 125 -15.33 -13.51 -13.18
N SER A 126 -16.03 -12.42 -13.54
CA SER A 126 -15.98 -11.88 -14.91
C SER A 126 -14.57 -11.39 -15.26
N LYS A 127 -13.89 -10.75 -14.30
CA LYS A 127 -12.48 -10.32 -14.43
C LYS A 127 -11.57 -11.53 -14.64
N TYR A 128 -11.78 -12.62 -13.89
CA TYR A 128 -10.99 -13.85 -14.04
C TYR A 128 -11.16 -14.45 -15.45
N VAL A 129 -12.40 -14.62 -15.92
CA VAL A 129 -12.69 -15.15 -17.27
C VAL A 129 -12.05 -14.26 -18.34
N LEU A 130 -12.20 -12.94 -18.23
CA LEU A 130 -11.61 -11.99 -19.18
C LEU A 130 -10.09 -12.14 -19.25
N VAL A 131 -9.42 -12.19 -18.11
CA VAL A 131 -7.96 -12.25 -18.03
C VAL A 131 -7.43 -13.62 -18.45
N SER A 132 -8.02 -14.69 -17.93
CA SER A 132 -7.48 -16.05 -18.10
C SER A 132 -7.88 -16.66 -19.44
N VAL A 133 -9.13 -16.46 -19.88
CA VAL A 133 -9.66 -17.10 -21.08
C VAL A 133 -9.52 -16.19 -22.31
N THR A 134 -9.96 -14.93 -22.20
CA THR A 134 -9.98 -14.02 -23.36
C THR A 134 -8.59 -13.49 -23.67
N PHE A 135 -7.87 -12.96 -22.67
CA PHE A 135 -6.52 -12.42 -22.85
C PHE A 135 -5.41 -13.45 -22.70
N LYS A 136 -5.74 -14.68 -22.25
CA LYS A 136 -4.78 -15.78 -22.06
C LYS A 136 -3.59 -15.39 -21.17
N MET A 137 -3.86 -14.59 -20.13
CA MET A 137 -2.84 -14.11 -19.17
C MET A 137 -2.82 -14.96 -17.87
N TYR A 138 -3.39 -16.17 -17.90
CA TYR A 138 -3.32 -17.10 -16.77
C TYR A 138 -1.87 -17.47 -16.46
N ASP A 139 -1.54 -17.66 -15.19
CA ASP A 139 -0.23 -17.97 -14.67
C ASP A 139 0.88 -17.00 -15.13
N SER A 140 0.56 -15.71 -15.20
CA SER A 140 1.52 -14.68 -15.58
C SER A 140 1.45 -13.44 -14.69
N PHE A 141 2.58 -12.76 -14.48
CA PHE A 141 2.59 -11.50 -13.76
C PHE A 141 1.78 -10.41 -14.46
N LEU A 142 1.69 -10.41 -15.79
CA LEU A 142 0.84 -9.47 -16.53
C LEU A 142 -0.64 -9.67 -16.20
N GLY A 143 -1.07 -10.91 -16.00
CA GLY A 143 -2.43 -11.24 -15.56
C GLY A 143 -2.75 -10.72 -14.16
N VAL A 144 -1.74 -10.50 -13.32
CA VAL A 144 -1.90 -9.84 -12.03
C VAL A 144 -1.83 -8.32 -12.17
N ILE A 145 -0.78 -7.81 -12.83
CA ILE A 145 -0.42 -6.38 -12.88
C ILE A 145 -1.48 -5.54 -13.60
N VAL A 146 -1.82 -5.92 -14.84
CA VAL A 146 -2.66 -5.06 -15.70
C VAL A 146 -4.07 -4.87 -15.14
N PRO A 147 -4.81 -5.92 -14.74
CA PRO A 147 -6.16 -5.75 -14.23
C PRO A 147 -6.22 -5.08 -12.87
N GLN A 148 -5.18 -5.26 -12.03
CA GLN A 148 -5.12 -4.62 -10.72
C GLN A 148 -4.80 -3.12 -10.85
N ALA A 149 -3.82 -2.77 -11.70
CA ALA A 149 -3.53 -1.38 -12.00
C ALA A 149 -4.75 -0.65 -12.58
N ALA A 150 -5.45 -1.26 -13.55
CA ALA A 150 -6.67 -0.70 -14.13
C ALA A 150 -7.76 -0.41 -13.08
N GLY A 151 -7.93 -1.31 -12.10
CA GLY A 151 -8.89 -1.12 -11.00
C GLY A 151 -8.54 0.02 -10.04
N LEU A 152 -7.26 0.37 -9.91
CA LEU A 152 -6.77 1.43 -9.02
C LEU A 152 -6.75 2.82 -9.69
N VAL A 153 -6.71 2.89 -11.03
CA VAL A 153 -6.63 4.14 -11.80
C VAL A 153 -7.76 5.14 -11.49
N PRO A 154 -9.05 4.75 -11.37
CA PRO A 154 -10.12 5.70 -11.06
C PRO A 154 -9.88 6.50 -9.78
N PHE A 155 -9.45 5.84 -8.71
CA PHE A 155 -9.09 6.50 -7.46
C PHE A 155 -7.90 7.45 -7.64
N GLY A 156 -6.88 7.00 -8.35
CA GLY A 156 -5.71 7.82 -8.64
C GLY A 156 -6.05 9.09 -9.45
N ILE A 157 -6.93 8.97 -10.44
CA ILE A 157 -7.42 10.13 -11.22
C ILE A 157 -8.15 11.11 -10.31
N MET A 158 -9.06 10.63 -9.46
CA MET A 158 -9.81 11.48 -8.52
C MET A 158 -8.86 12.24 -7.59
N LEU A 159 -7.89 11.54 -7.01
CA LEU A 159 -6.94 12.12 -6.07
C LEU A 159 -6.04 13.17 -6.73
N LEU A 160 -5.45 12.82 -7.87
CA LEU A 160 -4.52 13.71 -8.57
C LEU A 160 -5.22 14.88 -9.26
N ARG A 161 -6.44 14.70 -9.81
CA ARG A 161 -7.25 15.83 -10.31
C ARG A 161 -7.46 16.86 -9.19
N GLY A 162 -7.93 16.42 -8.02
CA GLY A 162 -8.17 17.32 -6.88
C GLY A 162 -6.91 18.08 -6.45
N TYR A 163 -5.77 17.42 -6.47
CA TYR A 163 -4.49 18.07 -6.15
C TYR A 163 -4.06 19.06 -7.25
N PHE A 164 -4.13 18.68 -8.53
CA PHE A 164 -3.77 19.54 -9.66
C PHE A 164 -4.67 20.78 -9.77
N ASP A 165 -5.96 20.65 -9.43
CA ASP A 165 -6.89 21.80 -9.36
C ASP A 165 -6.49 22.77 -8.26
N SER A 166 -5.73 22.31 -7.27
CA SER A 166 -5.25 23.14 -6.16
C SER A 166 -3.98 23.92 -6.45
N LEU A 167 -3.27 23.61 -7.51
CA LEU A 167 -2.04 24.31 -7.88
C LEU A 167 -2.36 25.73 -8.35
N PRO A 168 -1.52 26.73 -8.01
CA PRO A 168 -1.70 28.11 -8.44
C PRO A 168 -1.76 28.21 -9.97
N LYS A 169 -2.88 28.70 -10.51
CA LYS A 169 -3.08 28.82 -11.98
C LYS A 169 -2.05 29.72 -12.63
N GLY A 170 -1.64 30.81 -11.96
CA GLY A 170 -0.65 31.76 -12.49
C GLY A 170 0.70 31.15 -12.84
N LEU A 171 1.10 30.01 -12.23
CA LEU A 171 2.33 29.29 -12.61
C LEU A 171 2.23 28.68 -14.01
N LEU A 172 1.07 28.18 -14.37
CA LEU A 172 0.84 27.55 -15.69
C LEU A 172 0.56 28.59 -16.76
N GLU A 173 -0.13 29.68 -16.41
CA GLU A 173 -0.36 30.82 -17.28
C GLU A 173 0.97 31.51 -17.63
N ALA A 174 1.86 31.71 -16.66
CA ALA A 174 3.22 32.24 -16.91
C ALA A 174 4.03 31.30 -17.83
N ALA A 175 3.97 30.01 -17.62
CA ALA A 175 4.65 29.04 -18.47
C ALA A 175 4.08 29.01 -19.90
N GLU A 176 2.78 29.27 -20.08
CA GLU A 176 2.16 29.39 -21.41
C GLU A 176 2.65 30.64 -22.15
N ILE A 177 2.79 31.77 -21.44
CA ILE A 177 3.39 32.99 -21.97
C ILE A 177 4.84 32.75 -22.42
N ASP A 178 5.59 31.92 -21.65
CA ASP A 178 6.97 31.53 -21.99
C ASP A 178 7.02 30.47 -23.13
N GLY A 179 5.88 30.10 -23.74
CA GLY A 179 5.80 29.18 -24.87
C GLY A 179 5.79 27.70 -24.48
N ALA A 180 5.59 27.34 -23.19
CA ALA A 180 5.49 25.96 -22.76
C ALA A 180 4.16 25.34 -23.23
N ASN A 181 4.23 24.26 -24.01
CA ASN A 181 3.05 23.46 -24.35
C ASN A 181 2.57 22.63 -23.15
N SER A 182 1.36 22.05 -23.27
CA SER A 182 0.73 21.29 -22.17
C SER A 182 1.57 20.11 -21.68
N ALA A 183 2.34 19.44 -22.54
CA ALA A 183 3.22 18.33 -22.14
C ALA A 183 4.40 18.84 -21.31
N VAL A 184 4.99 19.98 -21.68
CA VAL A 184 6.07 20.63 -20.91
C VAL A 184 5.53 21.10 -19.55
N GLN A 185 4.35 21.73 -19.51
CA GLN A 185 3.69 22.15 -18.26
C GLN A 185 3.40 20.94 -17.35
N PHE A 186 2.94 19.82 -17.92
CA PHE A 186 2.70 18.59 -17.17
C PHE A 186 4.00 18.06 -16.55
N ILE A 187 5.03 17.81 -17.38
CA ILE A 187 6.25 17.12 -16.94
C ILE A 187 7.14 18.03 -16.09
N LYS A 188 7.29 19.32 -16.43
CA LYS A 188 8.25 20.21 -15.79
C LYS A 188 7.67 21.04 -14.66
N ILE A 189 6.34 21.17 -14.56
CA ILE A 189 5.71 22.01 -13.54
C ILE A 189 4.76 21.19 -12.68
N THR A 190 3.70 20.61 -13.30
CA THR A 190 2.63 19.95 -12.54
C THR A 190 3.13 18.74 -11.78
N VAL A 191 3.84 17.81 -12.43
CA VAL A 191 4.35 16.59 -11.78
C VAL A 191 5.35 16.91 -10.67
N PRO A 192 6.38 17.75 -10.88
CA PRO A 192 7.32 18.10 -9.80
C PRO A 192 6.68 18.78 -8.59
N LEU A 193 5.74 19.70 -8.81
CA LEU A 193 5.01 20.35 -7.70
C LEU A 193 4.07 19.37 -6.97
N SER A 194 3.72 18.26 -7.61
CA SER A 194 2.79 17.26 -7.07
C SER A 194 3.50 16.01 -6.53
N ILE A 195 4.84 15.99 -6.46
CA ILE A 195 5.61 14.85 -5.95
C ILE A 195 5.07 14.31 -4.61
N PRO A 196 4.70 15.12 -3.61
CA PRO A 196 4.17 14.58 -2.35
C PRO A 196 2.90 13.76 -2.54
N MET A 197 1.97 14.22 -3.40
CA MET A 197 0.72 13.51 -3.67
C MET A 197 0.94 12.29 -4.57
N VAL A 198 1.82 12.40 -5.56
CA VAL A 198 2.23 11.29 -6.44
C VAL A 198 2.86 10.16 -5.62
N MET A 199 3.75 10.49 -4.68
CA MET A 199 4.38 9.51 -3.79
C MET A 199 3.36 8.90 -2.82
N THR A 200 2.41 9.68 -2.34
CA THR A 200 1.31 9.17 -1.51
C THR A 200 0.49 8.13 -2.28
N LEU A 201 0.08 8.45 -3.52
CA LEU A 201 -0.64 7.50 -4.38
C LEU A 201 0.18 6.25 -4.70
N PHE A 202 1.47 6.42 -5.00
CA PHE A 202 2.39 5.30 -5.23
C PHE A 202 2.42 4.34 -4.04
N LEU A 203 2.60 4.88 -2.83
CA LEU A 203 2.66 4.09 -1.59
C LEU A 203 1.34 3.37 -1.30
N MET A 204 0.21 4.06 -1.46
CA MET A 204 -1.11 3.44 -1.26
C MET A 204 -1.30 2.25 -2.20
N ASN A 205 -0.95 2.40 -3.48
CA ASN A 205 -1.05 1.33 -4.47
C ASN A 205 -0.06 0.20 -4.19
N PHE A 206 1.17 0.53 -3.79
CA PHE A 206 2.18 -0.46 -3.41
C PHE A 206 1.69 -1.31 -2.23
N MET A 207 1.20 -0.68 -1.17
CA MET A 207 0.69 -1.40 0.00
C MET A 207 -0.54 -2.24 -0.34
N THR A 208 -1.45 -1.72 -1.16
CA THR A 208 -2.62 -2.46 -1.62
C THR A 208 -2.22 -3.70 -2.41
N SER A 209 -1.27 -3.57 -3.33
CA SER A 209 -0.78 -4.69 -4.14
C SER A 209 0.06 -5.68 -3.35
N TRP A 210 0.93 -5.20 -2.45
CA TRP A 210 1.74 -6.05 -1.58
C TRP A 210 0.91 -6.96 -0.68
N ASN A 211 -0.20 -6.45 -0.17
CA ASN A 211 -1.10 -7.20 0.72
C ASN A 211 -2.19 -7.98 -0.04
N ASP A 212 -2.27 -7.84 -1.37
CA ASP A 212 -3.29 -8.57 -2.13
C ASP A 212 -2.97 -10.06 -2.16
N TYR A 213 -3.92 -10.83 -1.67
CA TYR A 213 -3.88 -12.28 -1.64
C TYR A 213 -4.77 -12.90 -2.72
N LEU A 214 -6.01 -12.38 -2.83
CA LEU A 214 -7.07 -13.04 -3.56
C LEU A 214 -6.82 -13.08 -5.06
N TRP A 215 -6.46 -11.94 -5.67
CA TRP A 215 -6.27 -11.87 -7.11
C TRP A 215 -5.03 -12.65 -7.59
N PRO A 216 -3.85 -12.50 -6.96
CA PRO A 216 -2.70 -13.33 -7.29
C PRO A 216 -2.96 -14.83 -7.11
N LEU A 217 -3.67 -15.25 -6.07
CA LEU A 217 -4.03 -16.65 -5.84
C LEU A 217 -4.88 -17.24 -6.99
N MET A 218 -5.77 -16.43 -7.56
CA MET A 218 -6.62 -16.87 -8.67
C MET A 218 -5.88 -16.96 -10.00
N ILE A 219 -4.85 -16.13 -10.20
CA ILE A 219 -4.15 -16.02 -11.50
C ILE A 219 -2.88 -16.86 -11.54
N LEU A 220 -2.10 -16.88 -10.46
CA LEU A 220 -0.81 -17.59 -10.40
C LEU A 220 -1.02 -19.03 -9.97
N HIS A 221 -0.38 -19.95 -10.66
CA HIS A 221 -0.44 -21.38 -10.39
C HIS A 221 0.94 -21.97 -10.07
N ASP A 222 1.97 -21.51 -10.76
CA ASP A 222 3.34 -21.88 -10.51
C ASP A 222 3.84 -21.24 -9.20
N GLU A 223 4.23 -22.08 -8.23
CA GLU A 223 4.72 -21.63 -6.93
C GLU A 223 5.93 -20.68 -7.04
N ALA A 224 6.75 -20.84 -8.09
CA ALA A 224 7.88 -19.95 -8.35
C ALA A 224 7.47 -18.50 -8.63
N LYS A 225 6.20 -18.28 -9.04
CA LYS A 225 5.61 -16.97 -9.33
C LYS A 225 4.79 -16.40 -8.19
N PHE A 226 4.54 -17.15 -7.13
CA PHE A 226 3.69 -16.70 -6.05
C PHE A 226 4.17 -15.37 -5.47
N THR A 227 3.23 -14.48 -5.23
CA THR A 227 3.45 -13.28 -4.43
C THR A 227 3.58 -13.65 -2.96
N ILE A 228 4.13 -12.72 -2.17
CA ILE A 228 4.41 -12.98 -0.76
C ILE A 228 3.16 -13.31 0.06
N SER A 229 2.03 -12.65 -0.21
CA SER A 229 0.77 -12.91 0.49
C SER A 229 0.23 -14.31 0.22
N VAL A 230 0.37 -14.81 -1.02
CA VAL A 230 -0.02 -16.17 -1.40
C VAL A 230 0.92 -17.20 -0.77
N ASN A 231 2.23 -17.00 -0.92
CA ASN A 231 3.22 -17.94 -0.42
C ASN A 231 3.25 -18.05 1.11
N LEU A 232 3.12 -16.91 1.80
CA LEU A 232 3.14 -16.87 3.26
C LEU A 232 1.93 -17.58 3.87
N GLN A 233 0.75 -17.50 3.24
CA GLN A 233 -0.42 -18.25 3.67
C GLN A 233 -0.19 -19.76 3.49
N SER A 234 0.32 -20.19 2.34
CA SER A 234 0.64 -21.58 2.07
C SER A 234 1.70 -22.12 3.04
N PHE A 235 2.71 -21.33 3.34
CA PHE A 235 3.76 -21.64 4.31
C PHE A 235 3.21 -21.81 5.73
N THR A 236 2.33 -20.90 6.14
CA THR A 236 1.65 -20.96 7.45
C THR A 236 0.79 -22.22 7.57
N ASP A 237 0.00 -22.52 6.53
CA ASP A 237 -0.85 -23.71 6.48
C ASP A 237 -0.04 -25.01 6.56
N TYR A 238 1.12 -25.05 5.89
CA TYR A 238 2.04 -26.19 5.93
C TYR A 238 2.51 -26.48 7.36
N PHE A 239 3.05 -25.47 8.06
CA PHE A 239 3.55 -25.64 9.42
C PHE A 239 2.45 -25.95 10.42
N TYR A 240 1.26 -25.35 10.26
CA TYR A 240 0.10 -25.67 11.10
C TYR A 240 -0.34 -27.13 10.97
N LYS A 241 -0.48 -27.60 9.74
CA LYS A 241 -0.98 -28.96 9.46
C LYS A 241 0.02 -30.04 9.85
N MET A 242 1.32 -29.80 9.66
CA MET A 242 2.35 -30.80 9.88
C MET A 242 2.78 -30.92 11.34
N ASN A 243 2.98 -29.82 12.05
CA ASN A 243 3.66 -29.83 13.36
C ASN A 243 2.90 -29.07 14.45
N GLN A 244 1.79 -28.40 14.17
CA GLN A 244 1.14 -27.44 15.09
C GLN A 244 2.13 -26.39 15.66
N TYR A 245 3.20 -26.11 14.93
CA TYR A 245 4.32 -25.27 15.33
C TYR A 245 4.44 -24.08 14.38
N TYR A 246 4.30 -22.87 14.92
CA TYR A 246 4.13 -21.66 14.10
C TYR A 246 5.38 -20.79 13.99
N ALA A 247 6.42 -21.00 14.80
CA ALA A 247 7.52 -20.06 14.90
C ALA A 247 8.24 -19.79 13.57
N PRO A 248 8.49 -20.77 12.66
CA PRO A 248 9.03 -20.47 11.34
C PRO A 248 8.10 -19.60 10.50
N ALA A 249 6.77 -19.83 10.57
CA ALA A 249 5.80 -18.98 9.88
C ALA A 249 5.79 -17.55 10.45
N LEU A 250 5.87 -17.41 11.77
CA LEU A 250 5.97 -16.10 12.45
C LEU A 250 7.28 -15.39 12.08
N ALA A 251 8.40 -16.09 11.95
CA ALA A 251 9.65 -15.55 11.43
C ALA A 251 9.48 -15.05 9.98
N GLY A 252 8.72 -15.77 9.16
CA GLY A 252 8.33 -15.33 7.82
C GLY A 252 7.56 -14.02 7.84
N TYR A 253 6.56 -13.86 8.71
CA TYR A 253 5.83 -12.59 8.88
C TYR A 253 6.75 -11.44 9.31
N VAL A 254 7.72 -11.68 10.20
CA VAL A 254 8.72 -10.67 10.57
C VAL A 254 9.55 -10.25 9.36
N ILE A 255 10.12 -11.23 8.62
CA ILE A 255 10.92 -10.94 7.42
C ILE A 255 10.12 -10.11 6.40
N VAL A 256 8.88 -10.51 6.14
CA VAL A 256 8.00 -9.87 5.14
C VAL A 256 7.56 -8.46 5.55
N SER A 257 7.54 -8.16 6.84
CA SER A 257 7.21 -6.81 7.32
C SER A 257 8.37 -5.82 7.14
N LEU A 258 9.62 -6.28 7.12
CA LEU A 258 10.80 -5.40 7.02
C LEU A 258 10.81 -4.54 5.74
N PRO A 259 10.55 -5.06 4.53
CA PRO A 259 10.52 -4.25 3.33
C PRO A 259 9.51 -3.10 3.39
N ILE A 260 8.32 -3.35 3.95
CA ILE A 260 7.28 -2.31 4.10
C ILE A 260 7.74 -1.25 5.10
N LEU A 261 8.31 -1.65 6.23
CA LEU A 261 8.82 -0.73 7.25
C LEU A 261 9.95 0.15 6.69
N VAL A 262 10.86 -0.43 5.93
CA VAL A 262 11.94 0.30 5.25
C VAL A 262 11.37 1.30 4.25
N LEU A 263 10.46 0.85 3.38
CA LEU A 263 9.80 1.72 2.40
C LEU A 263 9.07 2.88 3.09
N PHE A 264 8.32 2.61 4.14
CA PHE A 264 7.61 3.63 4.92
C PHE A 264 8.58 4.60 5.60
N GLY A 265 9.70 4.12 6.13
CA GLY A 265 10.74 4.97 6.74
C GLY A 265 11.26 6.03 5.77
N PHE A 266 11.50 5.67 4.51
CA PHE A 266 11.96 6.61 3.48
C PHE A 266 10.86 7.55 2.97
N THR A 267 9.61 7.15 3.03
CA THR A 267 8.50 7.85 2.35
C THR A 267 7.50 8.49 3.32
N SER A 268 7.64 8.25 4.63
CA SER A 268 6.72 8.76 5.67
C SER A 268 6.52 10.27 5.62
N LYS A 269 7.60 11.05 5.37
CA LYS A 269 7.53 12.51 5.28
C LYS A 269 6.64 12.97 4.12
N GLN A 270 6.82 12.38 2.94
CA GLN A 270 6.03 12.69 1.75
C GLN A 270 4.58 12.26 1.92
N PHE A 271 4.36 11.09 2.53
CA PHE A 271 3.04 10.58 2.84
C PHE A 271 2.24 11.51 3.77
N ILE A 272 2.85 11.95 4.87
CA ILE A 272 2.22 12.89 5.81
C ILE A 272 1.93 14.23 5.12
N GLN A 273 2.86 14.76 4.32
CA GLN A 273 2.66 16.00 3.56
C GLN A 273 1.53 15.88 2.54
N GLY A 274 1.44 14.77 1.82
CA GLY A 274 0.37 14.53 0.86
C GLY A 274 -1.01 14.43 1.51
N MET A 275 -1.12 13.73 2.62
CA MET A 275 -2.38 13.61 3.38
C MET A 275 -2.83 14.96 3.98
N THR A 276 -1.91 15.72 4.53
CA THR A 276 -2.23 17.02 5.15
C THR A 276 -2.56 18.10 4.12
N ALA A 277 -1.95 18.07 2.93
CA ALA A 277 -2.27 19.01 1.85
C ALA A 277 -3.75 18.91 1.40
N GLY A 278 -4.36 17.72 1.50
CA GLY A 278 -5.79 17.52 1.25
C GLY A 278 -6.72 18.00 2.37
N ALA A 279 -6.23 18.02 3.61
CA ALA A 279 -7.04 18.35 4.80
C ALA A 279 -7.14 19.86 5.08
N PHE A 280 -6.24 20.70 4.58
CA PHE A 280 -6.23 22.15 4.82
C PHE A 280 -7.24 22.96 3.98
N LYS A 281 -8.18 22.28 3.29
CA LYS A 281 -9.19 22.92 2.41
C LYS A 281 -10.64 22.83 2.91
N MET A 282 -10.83 22.51 4.21
CA MET A 282 -12.15 22.68 4.83
C MET A 282 -12.21 23.96 5.67
#